data_4cc69e67752e8a8dbc9e1bb6058d4f37
#
_entry.id   4cc69e67752e8a8dbc9e1bb6058d4f37
#
_cell.length_a   1.000
_cell.length_b   1.000
_cell.length_c   1.000
_cell.angle_alpha   90.00
_cell.angle_beta   90.00
_cell.angle_gamma   90.00
#
_symmetry.space_group_name_H-M   'P 1'
#
loop_
_entity.id
_entity.type
_entity.pdbx_description
1 polymer ?
#
loop_
_entity_poly.entity_id
_entity_poly.type
_entity_poly.pdbx_seq_one_letter_code
_entity_poly.pdbx_strand_id
1 'polypeptide(L)'
;MSNNTETYAVGDKLAFRHYINFGGVPPYSYSLHTIKRITPTGLMVCGGYKVTPDLRIRGEYSSTDCVGRPTPEIIEELTRRRIVNRLSRMKWDTLTTEALKAVADIIGKEGTR
;
A
#
# COMPACT_ATOMS: atom_id res chain seq x y z
N MET A 1 -5.16 4.61 -26.96
CA MET A 1 -5.14 4.25 -26.52
C MET A 1 -4.96 3.64 -25.86
N SER A 2 -5.10 3.46 -25.47
CA SER A 2 -4.93 3.07 -24.74
C SER A 2 -4.92 2.24 -24.41
N ASN A 3 -4.73 1.94 -24.37
CA ASN A 3 -4.81 1.26 -23.95
C ASN A 3 -4.54 0.58 -23.08
N ASN A 4 -4.51 0.61 -22.60
CA ASN A 4 -4.44 0.21 -21.39
C ASN A 4 -4.95 -1.02 -21.06
N THR A 5 -4.88 -1.93 -21.81
CA THR A 5 -5.32 -3.21 -21.52
C THR A 5 -4.17 -3.99 -21.02
N GLU A 6 -3.74 -3.69 -19.86
CA GLU A 6 -2.82 -4.57 -19.18
C GLU A 6 -3.51 -5.89 -18.95
N THR A 7 -2.81 -6.95 -19.17
CA THR A 7 -3.32 -8.29 -18.92
C THR A 7 -2.93 -8.71 -17.51
N TYR A 8 -3.91 -9.06 -16.71
CA TYR A 8 -3.69 -9.50 -15.33
C TYR A 8 -3.96 -10.98 -15.22
N ALA A 9 -3.29 -11.64 -14.31
CA ALA A 9 -3.42 -13.06 -14.09
C ALA A 9 -3.55 -13.35 -12.60
N VAL A 10 -4.08 -14.53 -12.29
CA VAL A 10 -4.13 -14.99 -10.91
C VAL A 10 -2.71 -14.98 -10.35
N GLY A 11 -2.56 -14.46 -9.15
CA GLY A 11 -1.25 -14.30 -8.53
C GLY A 11 -0.68 -12.91 -8.64
N ASP A 12 -1.18 -12.11 -9.58
CA ASP A 12 -0.73 -10.72 -9.71
C ASP A 12 -1.29 -9.92 -8.54
N LYS A 13 -0.60 -8.84 -8.22
CA LYS A 13 -1.04 -7.96 -7.15
C LYS A 13 -1.62 -6.69 -7.73
N LEU A 14 -2.70 -6.23 -7.12
CA LEU A 14 -3.31 -4.95 -7.45
C LEU A 14 -3.19 -4.03 -6.26
N ALA A 15 -2.90 -2.77 -6.52
CA ALA A 15 -2.81 -1.75 -5.49
C ALA A 15 -4.16 -1.03 -5.39
N PHE A 16 -4.57 -0.76 -4.17
CA PHE A 16 -5.80 -0.04 -3.89
C PHE A 16 -5.46 1.20 -3.09
N ARG A 17 -6.09 2.30 -3.44
CA ARG A 17 -5.89 3.57 -2.76
C ARG A 17 -7.13 3.87 -1.94
N HIS A 18 -6.94 4.08 -0.65
CA HIS A 18 -8.01 4.36 0.29
C HIS A 18 -7.90 5.80 0.75
N TYR A 19 -8.94 6.56 0.59
CA TYR A 19 -8.93 7.96 0.99
C TYR A 19 -9.24 8.07 2.48
N ILE A 20 -8.53 8.95 3.15
CA ILE A 20 -8.66 9.15 4.58
C ILE A 20 -9.38 10.47 4.80
N ASN A 21 -10.50 10.41 5.52
CA ASN A 21 -11.34 11.58 5.69
C ASN A 21 -11.12 12.33 6.99
N PHE A 22 -10.05 12.02 7.69
CA PHE A 22 -9.84 12.64 9.01
C PHE A 22 -8.62 13.53 9.05
N GLY A 23 -8.25 14.10 7.93
CA GLY A 23 -7.12 15.01 7.91
C GLY A 23 -5.77 14.35 8.05
N GLY A 24 -5.69 13.06 7.79
CA GLY A 24 -4.41 12.37 7.81
C GLY A 24 -3.49 12.86 6.72
N VAL A 25 -2.21 12.70 6.94
CA VAL A 25 -1.20 13.05 5.96
C VAL A 25 -0.34 11.83 5.72
N PRO A 26 -0.35 11.30 4.51
CA PRO A 26 -1.07 11.76 3.32
C PRO A 26 -2.58 11.53 3.43
N PRO A 27 -3.35 12.13 2.54
CA PRO A 27 -4.81 11.98 2.59
C PRO A 27 -5.31 10.62 2.11
N TYR A 28 -4.41 9.73 1.77
CA TYR A 28 -4.79 8.39 1.35
C TYR A 28 -3.73 7.40 1.77
N SER A 29 -4.12 6.14 1.78
CA SER A 29 -3.20 5.05 2.06
C SER A 29 -3.36 4.00 0.98
N TYR A 30 -2.42 3.07 0.92
CA TYR A 30 -2.44 2.02 -0.09
C TYR A 30 -2.50 0.66 0.55
N SER A 31 -3.08 -0.30 -0.16
CA SER A 31 -3.00 -1.71 0.21
C SER A 31 -2.77 -2.52 -1.05
N LEU A 32 -2.21 -3.70 -0.89
CA LEU A 32 -1.99 -4.63 -2.00
C LEU A 32 -2.80 -5.88 -1.76
N HIS A 33 -3.44 -6.36 -2.81
CA HIS A 33 -4.21 -7.59 -2.72
C HIS A 33 -3.90 -8.45 -3.93
N THR A 34 -3.77 -9.75 -3.70
CA THR A 34 -3.44 -10.71 -4.75
C THR A 34 -4.71 -11.14 -5.45
N ILE A 35 -4.68 -11.20 -6.78
CA ILE A 35 -5.80 -11.72 -7.55
C ILE A 35 -5.87 -13.22 -7.31
N LYS A 36 -6.97 -13.67 -6.71
CA LYS A 36 -7.14 -15.08 -6.41
C LYS A 36 -7.90 -15.80 -7.50
N ARG A 37 -8.72 -15.09 -8.25
CA ARG A 37 -9.56 -15.71 -9.25
C ARG A 37 -9.96 -14.66 -10.27
N ILE A 38 -10.10 -15.06 -11.52
CA ILE A 38 -10.65 -14.20 -12.56
C ILE A 38 -11.85 -14.93 -13.15
N THR A 39 -13.02 -14.28 -13.14
CA THR A 39 -14.23 -14.90 -13.65
C THR A 39 -14.22 -14.94 -15.17
N PRO A 40 -15.11 -15.73 -15.79
CA PRO A 40 -15.17 -15.78 -17.25
C PRO A 40 -15.46 -14.43 -17.90
N THR A 41 -16.09 -13.50 -17.16
CA THR A 41 -16.34 -12.17 -17.70
C THR A 41 -15.19 -11.20 -17.43
N GLY A 42 -14.10 -11.69 -16.85
CA GLY A 42 -12.93 -10.86 -16.62
C GLY A 42 -12.87 -10.17 -15.29
N LEU A 43 -13.83 -10.44 -14.40
CA LEU A 43 -13.85 -9.83 -13.08
C LEU A 43 -12.75 -10.44 -12.23
N MET A 44 -11.90 -9.58 -11.67
CA MET A 44 -10.77 -10.03 -10.86
C MET A 44 -11.15 -9.97 -9.39
N VAL A 45 -11.04 -11.11 -8.72
CA VAL A 45 -11.43 -11.23 -7.31
C VAL A 45 -10.16 -11.16 -6.48
N CYS A 46 -10.04 -10.13 -5.65
CA CYS A 46 -8.85 -9.96 -4.83
C CYS A 46 -9.21 -9.24 -3.53
N GLY A 47 -8.83 -9.85 -2.42
CA GLY A 47 -8.98 -9.23 -1.12
C GLY A 47 -10.38 -8.79 -0.76
N GLY A 48 -11.38 -9.51 -1.20
CA GLY A 48 -12.76 -9.11 -0.95
C GLY A 48 -13.31 -8.12 -1.95
N TYR A 49 -12.48 -7.63 -2.86
CA TYR A 49 -12.91 -6.71 -3.91
C TYR A 49 -13.11 -7.47 -5.21
N LYS A 50 -14.04 -7.00 -6.02
CA LYS A 50 -14.24 -7.50 -7.38
C LYS A 50 -13.97 -6.34 -8.32
N VAL A 51 -12.98 -6.51 -9.18
CA VAL A 51 -12.46 -5.43 -10.00
C VAL A 51 -12.66 -5.76 -11.46
N THR A 52 -13.23 -4.84 -12.21
CA THR A 52 -13.44 -5.03 -13.64
C THR A 52 -12.12 -4.90 -14.40
N PRO A 53 -12.07 -5.36 -15.67
CA PRO A 53 -10.82 -5.24 -16.43
C PRO A 53 -10.34 -3.80 -16.60
N ASP A 54 -11.24 -2.83 -16.53
CA ASP A 54 -10.83 -1.42 -16.59
C ASP A 54 -10.59 -0.82 -15.22
N LEU A 55 -10.37 -1.67 -14.20
CA LEU A 55 -9.94 -1.29 -12.87
C LEU A 55 -10.98 -0.52 -12.07
N ARG A 56 -12.24 -0.88 -12.26
CA ARG A 56 -13.32 -0.33 -11.46
C ARG A 56 -13.76 -1.36 -10.43
N ILE A 57 -13.92 -0.91 -9.20
CA ILE A 57 -14.36 -1.80 -8.13
C ILE A 57 -15.88 -1.92 -8.19
N ARG A 58 -16.37 -3.17 -8.21
CA ARG A 58 -17.79 -3.42 -8.17
C ARG A 58 -18.31 -3.19 -6.76
N GLY A 59 -19.44 -2.52 -6.64
CA GLY A 59 -20.04 -2.26 -5.35
C GLY A 59 -19.92 -0.81 -4.95
N GLU A 60 -20.23 -0.55 -3.69
CA GLU A 60 -20.26 0.82 -3.19
C GLU A 60 -19.03 1.12 -2.37
N TYR A 61 -17.97 1.49 -3.04
CA TYR A 61 -16.69 1.81 -2.39
C TYR A 61 -16.27 3.21 -2.80
N SER A 62 -16.95 4.21 -2.22
CA SER A 62 -16.75 5.59 -2.66
C SER A 62 -15.39 6.16 -2.24
N SER A 63 -14.73 5.53 -1.26
CA SER A 63 -13.45 6.06 -0.80
C SER A 63 -12.29 5.13 -1.12
N THR A 64 -12.47 4.22 -2.07
CA THR A 64 -11.42 3.27 -2.45
C THR A 64 -11.37 3.15 -3.96
N ASP A 65 -10.16 3.25 -4.50
CA ASP A 65 -9.93 3.07 -5.94
C ASP A 65 -8.92 1.95 -6.15
N CYS A 66 -9.09 1.22 -7.25
CA CYS A 66 -8.06 0.30 -7.70
C CYS A 66 -7.18 1.04 -8.68
N VAL A 67 -5.89 1.12 -8.39
CA VAL A 67 -4.97 1.87 -9.24
C VAL A 67 -4.12 0.96 -10.13
N GLY A 68 -4.41 -0.34 -10.12
CA GLY A 68 -3.72 -1.27 -11.00
C GLY A 68 -2.48 -1.85 -10.36
N ARG A 69 -1.48 -2.14 -11.17
CA ARG A 69 -0.27 -2.72 -10.64
C ARG A 69 0.45 -1.73 -9.75
N PRO A 70 1.05 -2.22 -8.66
CA PRO A 70 1.77 -1.30 -7.78
C PRO A 70 2.97 -0.70 -8.50
N THR A 71 3.10 0.61 -8.40
CA THR A 71 4.25 1.32 -8.94
C THR A 71 5.38 1.29 -7.93
N PRO A 72 6.63 1.60 -8.36
CA PRO A 72 7.72 1.71 -7.39
C PRO A 72 7.40 2.70 -6.27
N GLU A 73 6.70 3.78 -6.59
CA GLU A 73 6.34 4.78 -5.57
C GLU A 73 5.38 4.18 -4.53
N ILE A 74 4.42 3.39 -4.99
CA ILE A 74 3.47 2.75 -4.07
C ILE A 74 4.20 1.73 -3.19
N ILE A 75 5.09 0.94 -3.78
CA ILE A 75 5.87 -0.05 -3.03
C ILE A 75 6.71 0.67 -1.97
N GLU A 76 7.34 1.76 -2.35
CA GLU A 76 8.17 2.54 -1.43
C GLU A 76 7.33 3.07 -0.28
N GLU A 77 6.14 3.60 -0.56
CA GLU A 77 5.27 4.15 0.47
C GLU A 77 4.81 3.05 1.43
N LEU A 78 4.47 1.88 0.90
CA LEU A 78 4.04 0.77 1.75
C LEU A 78 5.18 0.28 2.63
N THR A 79 6.38 0.19 2.08
CA THR A 79 7.54 -0.23 2.84
C THR A 79 7.83 0.78 3.96
N ARG A 80 7.79 2.05 3.63
CA ARG A 80 8.04 3.11 4.59
C ARG A 80 7.01 3.06 5.71
N ARG A 81 5.74 2.90 5.36
CA ARG A 81 4.67 2.86 6.36
C ARG A 81 4.81 1.65 7.28
N ARG A 82 5.21 0.52 6.73
CA ARG A 82 5.43 -0.69 7.53
C ARG A 82 6.55 -0.46 8.55
N ILE A 83 7.62 0.18 8.10
CA ILE A 83 8.75 0.44 8.98
C ILE A 83 8.35 1.43 10.07
N VAL A 84 7.64 2.49 9.71
CA VAL A 84 7.19 3.47 10.70
C VAL A 84 6.29 2.81 11.74
N ASN A 85 5.36 1.97 11.29
CA ASN A 85 4.47 1.27 12.22
C ASN A 85 5.26 0.35 13.16
N ARG A 86 6.24 -0.34 12.61
CA ARG A 86 7.07 -1.23 13.41
C ARG A 86 7.85 -0.44 14.45
N LEU A 87 8.45 0.68 14.05
CA LEU A 87 9.22 1.49 14.97
C LEU A 87 8.34 2.11 16.05
N SER A 88 7.13 2.49 15.69
CA SER A 88 6.24 3.12 16.67
C SER A 88 5.75 2.13 17.73
N ARG A 89 5.84 0.83 17.45
CA ARG A 89 5.42 -0.20 18.41
C ARG A 89 6.59 -0.76 19.20
N MET A 90 7.80 -0.34 18.90
CA MET A 90 8.97 -0.87 19.60
C MET A 90 9.05 -0.32 21.01
N LYS A 91 9.49 -1.19 21.91
CA LYS A 91 9.78 -0.77 23.27
C LYS A 91 11.23 -0.37 23.32
N TRP A 92 11.46 0.90 23.09
CA TRP A 92 12.81 1.43 22.93
C TRP A 92 13.67 1.20 24.17
N ASP A 93 13.04 1.19 25.34
CA ASP A 93 13.79 1.04 26.58
C ASP A 93 14.32 -0.39 26.78
N THR A 94 13.92 -1.34 25.92
CA THR A 94 14.47 -2.69 25.99
C THR A 94 15.73 -2.86 25.15
N LEU A 95 16.09 -1.85 24.38
CA LEU A 95 17.27 -1.91 23.53
C LEU A 95 18.51 -1.57 24.35
N THR A 96 19.67 -2.07 23.87
CA THR A 96 20.92 -1.74 24.50
C THR A 96 21.26 -0.27 24.26
N THR A 97 22.14 0.27 25.10
CA THR A 97 22.56 1.64 24.91
C THR A 97 23.22 1.85 23.56
N GLU A 98 24.01 0.87 23.12
CA GLU A 98 24.66 0.96 21.81
C GLU A 98 23.66 1.03 20.69
N ALA A 99 22.62 0.18 20.75
CA ALA A 99 21.58 0.19 19.74
C ALA A 99 20.84 1.52 19.73
N LEU A 100 20.53 2.04 20.92
CA LEU A 100 19.85 3.33 21.03
C LEU A 100 20.69 4.46 20.45
N LYS A 101 21.99 4.45 20.71
CA LYS A 101 22.88 5.47 20.17
C LYS A 101 22.92 5.40 18.64
N ALA A 102 22.95 4.19 18.08
CA ALA A 102 22.97 4.04 16.63
C ALA A 102 21.70 4.59 16.00
N VAL A 103 20.55 4.29 16.61
CA VAL A 103 19.28 4.79 16.10
C VAL A 103 19.24 6.32 16.22
N ALA A 104 19.65 6.87 17.36
CA ALA A 104 19.64 8.31 17.57
C ALA A 104 20.55 9.00 16.57
N ASP A 105 21.67 8.38 16.23
CA ASP A 105 22.62 8.94 15.27
C ASP A 105 21.99 9.02 13.88
N ILE A 106 21.33 7.95 13.47
CA ILE A 106 20.68 7.93 12.18
C ILE A 106 19.57 8.97 12.13
N ILE A 107 18.76 9.06 13.17
CA ILE A 107 17.67 10.02 13.21
C ILE A 107 18.20 11.44 13.19
N GLY A 108 19.30 11.68 13.91
CA GLY A 108 19.92 12.99 13.91
C GLY A 108 20.38 13.43 12.55
N LYS A 109 20.95 12.49 11.78
CA LYS A 109 21.39 12.79 10.43
C LYS A 109 20.21 13.11 9.52
N GLU A 110 19.15 12.33 9.63
CA GLU A 110 17.99 12.52 8.78
C GLU A 110 17.19 13.75 9.18
N GLY A 111 17.13 14.02 10.47
CA GLY A 111 16.31 15.11 10.94
C GLY A 111 16.95 16.48 10.90
N THR A 112 18.21 16.54 10.55
CA THR A 112 18.91 17.80 10.50
C THR A 112 18.56 18.50 9.21
N ARG A 113 17.94 19.61 9.31
CA ARG A 113 17.61 20.30 8.10
C ARG A 113 17.80 21.71 8.24
#